data_8d53b120943b5a3b0d6462e1181026ce
#
_entry.id   8d53b120943b5a3b0d6462e1181026ce
#
_cell.length_a   1.000
_cell.length_b   1.000
_cell.length_c   1.000
_cell.angle_alpha   90.00
_cell.angle_beta   90.00
_cell.angle_gamma   90.00
#
_symmetry.space_group_name_H-M   'P 1'
#
loop_
_entity.id
_entity.type
_entity.pdbx_description
1 polymer ?
#
loop_
_entity_poly.entity_id
_entity_poly.type
_entity_poly.pdbx_seq_one_letter_code
_entity_poly.pdbx_strand_id
1 'polypeptide(L)'
;ERMDTNLRHMFFAIQQIAPWMIDEKCGSIVNVGSNSWWECGAGFPAYATAKSAVHGLTRTMARELGAFNIRVNTVVPGWIMTKRQKDLWVTPEALQKQLDRQCIPIPIEPEYVANMVTFLSSEDAKMCTAGNFMVEGGSI
;
A
#
# COMPACT_ATOMS: atom_id res chain seq x y z
N GLU A 1 4.88 19.00 2.96
CA GLU A 1 5.15 18.36 1.66
C GLU A 1 5.14 16.81 1.76
N ARG A 2 5.96 16.15 2.61
CA ARG A 2 5.98 14.67 2.71
C ARG A 2 4.67 14.07 3.21
N MET A 3 4.00 14.73 4.15
CA MET A 3 2.68 14.31 4.63
C MET A 3 1.60 14.52 3.54
N ASP A 4 1.68 15.62 2.82
CA ASP A 4 0.72 15.92 1.75
C ASP A 4 0.79 14.90 0.61
N THR A 5 2.01 14.55 0.18
CA THR A 5 2.23 13.62 -0.93
C THR A 5 2.05 12.14 -0.56
N ASN A 6 2.06 11.77 0.72
CA ASN A 6 2.01 10.36 1.14
C ASN A 6 0.79 9.98 1.97
N LEU A 7 -0.02 10.95 2.41
CA LEU A 7 -1.23 10.71 3.21
C LEU A 7 -2.40 11.60 2.78
N ARG A 8 -2.22 12.93 2.77
CA ARG A 8 -3.30 13.90 2.59
C ARG A 8 -4.09 13.67 1.30
N HIS A 9 -3.41 13.41 0.19
CA HIS A 9 -4.06 13.15 -1.10
C HIS A 9 -4.99 11.92 -1.06
N MET A 10 -4.62 10.85 -0.32
CA MET A 10 -5.47 9.66 -0.17
C MET A 10 -6.74 9.98 0.58
N PHE A 11 -6.64 10.75 1.68
CA PHE A 11 -7.78 11.18 2.46
C PHE A 11 -8.78 11.95 1.61
N PHE A 12 -8.33 12.97 0.87
CA PHE A 12 -9.20 13.77 0.02
C PHE A 12 -9.71 13.02 -1.21
N ALA A 13 -8.93 12.10 -1.79
CA ALA A 13 -9.41 11.26 -2.87
C ALA A 13 -10.58 10.37 -2.41
N ILE A 14 -10.46 9.75 -1.23
CA ILE A 14 -11.54 8.96 -0.64
C ILE A 14 -12.77 9.86 -0.38
N GLN A 15 -12.58 11.03 0.21
CA GLN A 15 -13.66 11.96 0.50
C GLN A 15 -14.44 12.36 -0.77
N GLN A 16 -13.75 12.52 -1.89
CA GLN A 16 -14.38 12.90 -3.16
C GLN A 16 -15.12 11.75 -3.85
N ILE A 17 -14.58 10.53 -3.79
CA ILE A 17 -15.16 9.39 -4.51
C ILE A 17 -16.22 8.63 -3.69
N ALA A 18 -16.12 8.66 -2.36
CA ALA A 18 -17.02 7.89 -1.49
C ALA A 18 -18.52 8.20 -1.68
N PRO A 19 -18.97 9.47 -1.83
CA PRO A 19 -20.38 9.75 -2.06
C PRO A 19 -20.95 9.02 -3.28
N TRP A 20 -20.22 9.04 -4.40
CA TRP A 20 -20.64 8.33 -5.61
C TRP A 20 -20.69 6.81 -5.40
N MET A 21 -19.69 6.22 -4.76
CA MET A 21 -19.67 4.79 -4.43
C MET A 21 -20.81 4.41 -3.47
N ILE A 22 -21.18 5.28 -2.54
CA ILE A 22 -22.31 5.10 -1.61
C ILE A 22 -23.64 5.04 -2.38
N ASP A 23 -23.84 5.94 -3.32
CA ASP A 23 -25.05 5.99 -4.16
C ASP A 23 -25.17 4.71 -5.01
N GLU A 24 -24.05 4.25 -5.60
CA GLU A 24 -23.99 3.00 -6.39
C GLU A 24 -24.02 1.71 -5.52
N LYS A 25 -23.83 1.82 -4.21
CA LYS A 25 -23.71 0.69 -3.27
C LYS A 25 -22.68 -0.34 -3.70
N CYS A 26 -21.59 0.12 -4.27
CA CYS A 26 -20.51 -0.71 -4.81
C CYS A 26 -19.20 0.08 -4.86
N GLY A 27 -18.12 -0.53 -4.43
CA GLY A 27 -16.80 0.08 -4.56
C GLY A 27 -15.65 -0.73 -3.98
N SER A 28 -14.47 -0.48 -4.50
CA SER A 28 -13.22 -0.98 -3.93
C SER A 28 -12.16 0.12 -3.93
N ILE A 29 -11.64 0.43 -2.76
CA ILE A 29 -10.58 1.42 -2.55
C ILE A 29 -9.33 0.67 -2.11
N VAL A 30 -8.24 0.84 -2.85
CA VAL A 30 -6.95 0.23 -2.54
C VAL A 30 -5.92 1.33 -2.28
N ASN A 31 -5.58 1.54 -1.02
CA ASN A 31 -4.53 2.47 -0.62
C ASN A 31 -3.15 1.81 -0.77
N VAL A 32 -2.14 2.61 -1.09
CA VAL A 32 -0.75 2.14 -1.17
C VAL A 32 0.01 2.55 0.08
N GLY A 33 0.27 1.57 0.93
CA GLY A 33 1.09 1.71 2.14
C GLY A 33 2.59 1.60 1.87
N SER A 34 3.31 1.08 2.84
CA SER A 34 4.74 0.71 2.75
C SER A 34 5.10 -0.13 3.98
N ASN A 35 6.04 -1.05 3.85
CA ASN A 35 6.60 -1.79 5.00
C ASN A 35 7.62 -0.95 5.81
N SER A 36 8.05 0.20 5.32
CA SER A 36 9.11 1.05 5.91
C SER A 36 8.87 1.47 7.36
N TRP A 37 7.63 1.51 7.82
CA TRP A 37 7.32 1.96 9.17
C TRP A 37 7.58 0.90 10.25
N TRP A 38 7.61 -0.39 9.91
CA TRP A 38 7.97 -1.46 10.87
C TRP A 38 9.37 -2.03 10.67
N GLU A 39 10.04 -1.72 9.56
CA GLU A 39 11.43 -2.15 9.32
C GLU A 39 12.48 -1.40 10.15
N CYS A 40 12.07 -0.45 11.00
CA CYS A 40 12.97 0.39 11.81
C CYS A 40 14.04 1.13 10.98
N GLY A 41 13.72 1.49 9.73
CA GLY A 41 14.63 2.25 8.86
C GLY A 41 14.81 3.69 9.33
N ALA A 42 16.01 4.24 9.12
CA ALA A 42 16.36 5.62 9.47
C ALA A 42 16.37 6.54 8.25
N GLY A 43 16.27 7.86 8.47
CA GLY A 43 16.41 8.88 7.42
C GLY A 43 15.11 9.37 6.79
N PHE A 44 13.97 8.77 7.10
CA PHE A 44 12.68 9.14 6.50
C PHE A 44 11.48 9.18 7.49
N PRO A 45 11.60 9.84 8.67
CA PRO A 45 10.55 9.80 9.69
C PRO A 45 9.21 10.30 9.20
N ALA A 46 9.15 11.41 8.46
CA ALA A 46 7.90 11.94 7.92
C ALA A 46 7.22 10.99 6.91
N TYR A 47 8.01 10.26 6.11
CA TYR A 47 7.48 9.26 5.19
C TYR A 47 6.91 8.04 5.94
N ALA A 48 7.69 7.49 6.87
CA ALA A 48 7.26 6.34 7.67
C ALA A 48 5.99 6.65 8.49
N THR A 49 5.92 7.85 9.10
CA THR A 49 4.72 8.33 9.80
C THR A 49 3.51 8.41 8.86
N ALA A 50 3.67 9.01 7.68
CA ALA A 50 2.57 9.11 6.71
C ALA A 50 2.09 7.74 6.26
N LYS A 51 3.02 6.81 5.96
CA LYS A 51 2.68 5.46 5.52
C LYS A 51 2.09 4.59 6.65
N SER A 52 2.48 4.79 7.90
CA SER A 52 1.82 4.19 9.06
C SER A 52 0.37 4.68 9.20
N ALA A 53 0.12 5.98 9.02
CA ALA A 53 -1.22 6.56 9.11
C ALA A 53 -2.20 6.03 8.04
N VAL A 54 -1.71 5.56 6.88
CA VAL A 54 -2.54 4.92 5.83
C VAL A 54 -3.30 3.71 6.38
N HIS A 55 -2.71 2.95 7.30
CA HIS A 55 -3.36 1.79 7.91
C HIS A 55 -4.56 2.20 8.78
N GLY A 56 -4.41 3.28 9.57
CA GLY A 56 -5.50 3.84 10.36
C GLY A 56 -6.64 4.35 9.47
N LEU A 57 -6.29 5.13 8.45
CA LEU A 57 -7.25 5.64 7.46
C LEU A 57 -8.02 4.49 6.80
N THR A 58 -7.33 3.46 6.31
CA THR A 58 -7.92 2.29 5.66
C THR A 58 -8.94 1.59 6.58
N ARG A 59 -8.55 1.31 7.83
CA ARG A 59 -9.43 0.59 8.77
C ARG A 59 -10.67 1.40 9.14
N THR A 60 -10.52 2.71 9.35
CA THR A 60 -11.65 3.58 9.68
C THR A 60 -12.60 3.71 8.50
N MET A 61 -12.08 3.96 7.30
CA MET A 61 -12.89 4.04 6.08
C MET A 61 -13.58 2.71 5.74
N ALA A 62 -12.92 1.58 5.95
CA ALA A 62 -13.54 0.28 5.78
C ALA A 62 -14.76 0.08 6.70
N ARG A 63 -14.67 0.58 7.96
CA ARG A 63 -15.78 0.53 8.91
C ARG A 63 -16.94 1.45 8.53
N GLU A 64 -16.63 2.66 8.07
CA GLU A 64 -17.63 3.65 7.68
C GLU A 64 -18.35 3.27 6.38
N LEU A 65 -17.59 2.79 5.39
CA LEU A 65 -18.10 2.55 4.04
C LEU A 65 -18.64 1.12 3.83
N GLY A 66 -18.31 0.19 4.72
CA GLY A 66 -18.70 -1.23 4.57
C GLY A 66 -20.21 -1.47 4.53
N ALA A 67 -21.00 -0.66 5.24
CA ALA A 67 -22.46 -0.73 5.21
C ALA A 67 -23.07 -0.44 3.81
N PHE A 68 -22.27 0.19 2.95
CA PHE A 68 -22.63 0.51 1.56
C PHE A 68 -21.99 -0.45 0.54
N ASN A 69 -21.52 -1.62 1.00
CA ASN A 69 -20.83 -2.59 0.16
C ASN A 69 -19.56 -2.05 -0.53
N ILE A 70 -18.84 -1.15 0.16
CA ILE A 70 -17.57 -0.58 -0.30
C ILE A 70 -16.45 -1.18 0.53
N ARG A 71 -15.46 -1.76 -0.13
CA ARG A 71 -14.28 -2.35 0.49
C ARG A 71 -13.13 -1.36 0.50
N VAL A 72 -12.35 -1.30 1.58
CA VAL A 72 -11.17 -0.45 1.67
C VAL A 72 -10.01 -1.27 2.21
N ASN A 73 -8.94 -1.39 1.45
CA ASN A 73 -7.76 -2.17 1.79
C ASN A 73 -6.47 -1.38 1.56
N THR A 74 -5.38 -1.86 2.13
CA THR A 74 -4.03 -1.35 1.86
C THR A 74 -3.20 -2.46 1.22
N VAL A 75 -2.61 -2.19 0.05
CA VAL A 75 -1.46 -2.96 -0.43
C VAL A 75 -0.19 -2.37 0.18
N VAL A 76 0.72 -3.24 0.63
CA VAL A 76 1.92 -2.85 1.36
C VAL A 76 3.15 -3.35 0.61
N PRO A 77 3.72 -2.53 -0.30
CA PRO A 77 4.91 -2.89 -1.04
C PRO A 77 6.17 -2.85 -0.18
N GLY A 78 7.10 -3.75 -0.47
CA GLY A 78 8.50 -3.64 -0.05
C GLY A 78 9.30 -2.72 -0.97
N TRP A 79 10.57 -3.03 -1.21
CA TRP A 79 11.42 -2.27 -2.13
C TRP A 79 11.18 -2.71 -3.58
N ILE A 80 10.34 -1.98 -4.27
CA ILE A 80 9.88 -2.32 -5.63
C ILE A 80 10.86 -1.82 -6.69
N MET A 81 11.23 -2.68 -7.64
CA MET A 81 12.19 -2.42 -8.70
C MET A 81 11.62 -1.56 -9.84
N THR A 82 11.06 -0.40 -9.49
CA THR A 82 10.64 0.57 -10.51
C THR A 82 11.84 1.17 -11.23
N LYS A 83 11.63 1.70 -12.45
CA LYS A 83 12.69 2.38 -13.19
C LYS A 83 13.39 3.46 -12.34
N ARG A 84 12.63 4.29 -11.61
CA ARG A 84 13.20 5.32 -10.74
C ARG A 84 14.05 4.73 -9.61
N GLN A 85 13.66 3.62 -9.02
CA GLN A 85 14.46 2.94 -7.98
C GLN A 85 15.76 2.42 -8.57
N LYS A 86 15.68 1.74 -9.72
CA LYS A 86 16.84 1.20 -10.44
C LYS A 86 17.83 2.32 -10.82
N ASP A 87 17.33 3.46 -11.29
CA ASP A 87 18.18 4.59 -11.72
C ASP A 87 18.86 5.33 -10.56
N LEU A 88 18.26 5.38 -9.35
CA LEU A 88 18.71 6.27 -8.29
C LEU A 88 19.34 5.56 -7.08
N TRP A 89 18.93 4.34 -6.75
CA TRP A 89 19.28 3.72 -5.47
C TRP A 89 19.68 2.26 -5.53
N VAL A 90 19.37 1.54 -6.63
CA VAL A 90 19.73 0.13 -6.75
C VAL A 90 21.19 0.00 -7.16
N THR A 91 22.05 -0.42 -6.22
CA THR A 91 23.37 -0.95 -6.51
C THR A 91 23.38 -2.46 -6.28
N PRO A 92 24.34 -3.21 -6.85
CA PRO A 92 24.44 -4.66 -6.61
C PRO A 92 24.48 -5.00 -5.11
N GLU A 93 25.22 -4.24 -4.31
CA GLU A 93 25.38 -4.44 -2.88
C GLU A 93 24.08 -4.12 -2.12
N ALA A 94 23.42 -3.02 -2.46
CA ALA A 94 22.14 -2.63 -1.84
C ALA A 94 21.03 -3.66 -2.15
N LEU A 95 21.00 -4.14 -3.38
CA LEU A 95 20.07 -5.18 -3.79
C LEU A 95 20.32 -6.48 -3.04
N GLN A 96 21.58 -6.94 -2.99
CA GLN A 96 21.92 -8.17 -2.28
C GLN A 96 21.51 -8.08 -0.80
N LYS A 97 21.85 -6.97 -0.13
CA LYS A 97 21.43 -6.73 1.25
C LYS A 97 19.92 -6.79 1.46
N GLN A 98 19.14 -6.31 0.50
CA GLN A 98 17.68 -6.40 0.57
C GLN A 98 17.20 -7.85 0.37
N LEU A 99 17.78 -8.55 -0.59
CA LEU A 99 17.43 -9.95 -0.84
C LEU A 99 17.74 -10.87 0.34
N ASP A 100 18.83 -10.61 1.03
CA ASP A 100 19.23 -11.36 2.24
C ASP A 100 18.22 -11.19 3.41
N ARG A 101 17.42 -10.12 3.38
CA ARG A 101 16.37 -9.83 4.37
C ARG A 101 15.01 -10.42 3.98
N GLN A 102 14.84 -10.89 2.76
CA GLN A 102 13.58 -11.44 2.28
C GLN A 102 13.53 -12.96 2.48
N CYS A 103 12.36 -13.47 2.88
CA CYS A 103 12.12 -14.92 2.87
C CYS A 103 12.12 -15.48 1.44
N ILE A 104 11.64 -14.69 0.47
CA ILE A 104 11.72 -14.99 -0.96
C ILE A 104 12.78 -14.07 -1.56
N PRO A 105 14.03 -14.54 -1.79
CA PRO A 105 15.16 -13.70 -2.15
C PRO A 105 15.20 -13.37 -3.66
N ILE A 106 14.13 -12.80 -4.17
CA ILE A 106 14.04 -12.30 -5.55
C ILE A 106 13.64 -10.81 -5.56
N PRO A 107 14.11 -10.03 -6.54
CA PRO A 107 13.69 -8.64 -6.69
C PRO A 107 12.18 -8.53 -6.87
N ILE A 108 11.56 -7.53 -6.23
CA ILE A 108 10.12 -7.35 -6.30
C ILE A 108 9.80 -6.41 -7.45
N GLU A 109 9.27 -6.98 -8.53
CA GLU A 109 8.88 -6.19 -9.70
C GLU A 109 7.50 -5.52 -9.51
N PRO A 110 7.23 -4.39 -10.18
CA PRO A 110 5.96 -3.64 -10.06
C PRO A 110 4.71 -4.49 -10.34
N GLU A 111 4.84 -5.49 -11.22
CA GLU A 111 3.76 -6.38 -11.61
C GLU A 111 3.19 -7.17 -10.41
N TYR A 112 4.00 -7.51 -9.42
CA TYR A 112 3.52 -8.23 -8.23
C TYR A 112 2.57 -7.36 -7.39
N VAL A 113 2.88 -6.06 -7.29
CA VAL A 113 1.99 -5.09 -6.63
C VAL A 113 0.72 -4.88 -7.46
N ALA A 114 0.85 -4.74 -8.79
CA ALA A 114 -0.28 -4.59 -9.70
C ALA A 114 -1.25 -5.78 -9.62
N ASN A 115 -0.73 -7.01 -9.57
CA ASN A 115 -1.53 -8.22 -9.42
C ASN A 115 -2.36 -8.20 -8.13
N MET A 116 -1.75 -7.79 -7.00
CA MET A 116 -2.46 -7.67 -5.73
C MET A 116 -3.55 -6.57 -5.79
N VAL A 117 -3.26 -5.42 -6.39
CA VAL A 117 -4.25 -4.35 -6.59
C VAL A 117 -5.41 -4.85 -7.45
N THR A 118 -5.12 -5.55 -8.54
CA THR A 118 -6.14 -6.15 -9.43
C THR A 118 -7.03 -7.12 -8.68
N PHE A 119 -6.43 -8.04 -7.90
CA PHE A 119 -7.19 -8.97 -7.04
C PHE A 119 -8.09 -8.21 -6.06
N LEU A 120 -7.54 -7.25 -5.31
CA LEU A 120 -8.30 -6.48 -4.32
C LEU A 120 -9.41 -5.63 -4.94
N SER A 121 -9.30 -5.28 -6.21
CA SER A 121 -10.32 -4.53 -6.95
C SER A 121 -11.41 -5.42 -7.56
N SER A 122 -11.19 -6.73 -7.65
CA SER A 122 -12.11 -7.70 -8.25
C SER A 122 -13.14 -8.26 -7.26
N GLU A 123 -14.14 -8.99 -7.79
CA GLU A 123 -15.11 -9.72 -7.00
C GLU A 123 -14.51 -10.91 -6.22
N ASP A 124 -13.35 -11.43 -6.65
CA ASP A 124 -12.66 -12.51 -5.94
C ASP A 124 -12.22 -12.07 -4.53
N ALA A 125 -12.06 -10.77 -4.32
CA ALA A 125 -11.75 -10.16 -3.03
C ALA A 125 -13.00 -9.68 -2.25
N LYS A 126 -14.19 -10.17 -2.55
CA LYS A 126 -15.47 -9.70 -2.00
C LYS A 126 -15.52 -9.59 -0.48
N MET A 127 -14.86 -10.47 0.24
CA MET A 127 -14.79 -10.45 1.71
C MET A 127 -13.49 -9.86 2.26
N CYS A 128 -12.63 -9.30 1.39
CA CYS A 128 -11.40 -8.63 1.80
C CYS A 128 -11.66 -7.15 2.03
N THR A 129 -11.71 -6.71 3.27
CA THR A 129 -11.78 -5.29 3.66
C THR A 129 -11.05 -5.04 4.97
N ALA A 130 -10.60 -3.81 5.21
CA ALA A 130 -9.81 -3.39 6.36
C ALA A 130 -8.46 -4.11 6.51
N GLY A 131 -8.00 -4.82 5.47
CA GLY A 131 -6.78 -5.61 5.47
C GLY A 131 -5.55 -4.86 4.98
N ASN A 132 -4.38 -5.37 5.39
CA ASN A 132 -3.08 -4.99 4.88
C ASN A 132 -2.49 -6.18 4.11
N PHE A 133 -2.27 -6.01 2.83
CA PHE A 133 -1.83 -7.05 1.92
C PHE A 133 -0.36 -6.82 1.54
N MET A 134 0.49 -7.65 2.09
CA MET A 134 1.94 -7.53 1.96
C MET A 134 2.39 -8.02 0.59
N VAL A 135 3.21 -7.22 -0.09
CA VAL A 135 3.91 -7.57 -1.33
C VAL A 135 5.36 -7.13 -1.16
N GLU A 136 6.09 -7.85 -0.29
CA GLU A 136 7.42 -7.43 0.19
C GLU A 136 8.41 -8.62 0.34
N GLY A 137 8.02 -9.81 -0.10
CA GLY A 137 8.88 -10.99 -0.09
C GLY A 137 9.15 -11.60 1.29
N GLY A 138 8.41 -11.20 2.34
CA GLY A 138 8.71 -11.60 3.72
C GLY A 138 9.97 -10.90 4.24
N SER A 139 10.05 -9.57 4.07
CA SER A 139 11.18 -8.76 4.54
C SER A 139 11.15 -8.61 6.06
N ILE A 140 12.27 -8.92 6.73
CA ILE A 140 12.45 -8.90 8.19
C ILE A 140 13.66 -8.08 8.60
#